data_2692e5a2656bd9287039110a9c682384
#
_entry.id   2692e5a2656bd9287039110a9c682384
#
_cell.length_a   1.000
_cell.length_b   1.000
_cell.length_c   1.000
_cell.angle_alpha   90.00
_cell.angle_beta   90.00
_cell.angle_gamma   90.00
#
_symmetry.space_group_name_H-M   'P 1'
#
loop_
_entity.id
_entity.type
_entity.pdbx_description
1 polymer ?
#
loop_
_entity_poly.entity_id
_entity_poly.type
_entity_poly.pdbx_seq_one_letter_code
_entity_poly.pdbx_strand_id
1 'polypeptide(L)'
;YDLNTNDLIFNKNYDYVLDCCDSLKSKELLIRECVKRKIKIISSMGAGFKFDPSLIKITKLKKTNYDKIARKLRYNLKDNKDCLEIPVVYSEEKKKKTGTTIGSNAYIPSIFGLMMASFIINDIRKEEK
;
A
#
# COMPACT_ATOMS: atom_id res chain seq x y z
N TYR A 1 -13.59 6.23 -2.97
CA TYR A 1 -13.97 4.88 -2.56
C TYR A 1 -14.32 4.85 -1.08
N ASP A 2 -15.48 4.32 -0.77
CA ASP A 2 -16.02 4.22 0.58
C ASP A 2 -17.03 3.04 0.67
N LEU A 3 -17.69 2.90 1.81
CA LEU A 3 -18.70 1.85 2.03
C LEU A 3 -19.83 1.91 1.01
N ASN A 4 -20.22 3.10 0.57
CA ASN A 4 -21.32 3.27 -0.38
C ASN A 4 -20.97 2.81 -1.80
N THR A 5 -19.68 2.87 -2.16
CA THR A 5 -19.18 2.49 -3.49
C THR A 5 -18.54 1.11 -3.51
N ASN A 6 -18.38 0.47 -2.35
CA ASN A 6 -17.69 -0.80 -2.21
C ASN A 6 -18.28 -1.90 -3.11
N ASP A 7 -19.60 -2.04 -3.11
CA ASP A 7 -20.26 -3.08 -3.90
C ASP A 7 -20.16 -2.83 -5.40
N LEU A 8 -20.05 -1.57 -5.82
CA LEU A 8 -19.84 -1.22 -7.22
C LEU A 8 -18.46 -1.66 -7.71
N ILE A 9 -17.45 -1.55 -6.86
CA ILE A 9 -16.09 -1.97 -7.17
C ILE A 9 -15.99 -3.50 -7.17
N PHE A 10 -16.52 -4.14 -6.15
CA PHE A 10 -16.40 -5.59 -5.96
C PHE A 10 -17.52 -6.42 -6.61
N ASN A 11 -18.25 -5.86 -7.57
CA ASN A 11 -19.20 -6.63 -8.38
C ASN A 11 -18.53 -7.45 -9.49
N LYS A 12 -17.22 -7.37 -9.61
CA LYS A 12 -16.40 -8.11 -10.58
C LYS A 12 -15.34 -8.92 -9.85
N ASN A 13 -14.82 -9.93 -10.52
CA ASN A 13 -13.69 -10.71 -10.03
C ASN A 13 -12.37 -10.03 -10.45
N TYR A 14 -11.47 -9.89 -9.49
CA TYR A 14 -10.13 -9.35 -9.74
C TYR A 14 -9.09 -10.37 -9.32
N ASP A 15 -8.04 -10.53 -10.12
CA ASP A 15 -6.87 -11.34 -9.74
C ASP A 15 -5.98 -10.57 -8.78
N TYR A 16 -5.96 -9.25 -8.90
CA TYR A 16 -5.10 -8.39 -8.10
C TYR A 16 -5.69 -6.98 -7.95
N VAL A 17 -5.46 -6.38 -6.79
CA VAL A 17 -5.83 -4.98 -6.52
C VAL A 17 -4.57 -4.22 -6.11
N LEU A 18 -4.37 -3.05 -6.73
CA LEU A 18 -3.34 -2.10 -6.33
C LEU A 18 -4.02 -0.96 -5.58
N ASP A 19 -3.70 -0.80 -4.30
CA ASP A 19 -4.22 0.29 -3.50
C ASP A 19 -3.30 1.50 -3.58
N CYS A 20 -3.76 2.53 -4.28
CA CYS A 20 -3.09 3.83 -4.40
C CYS A 20 -3.93 4.96 -3.79
N CYS A 21 -4.86 4.64 -2.91
CA CYS A 21 -5.74 5.62 -2.27
C CYS A 21 -4.95 6.54 -1.32
N ASP A 22 -5.31 7.82 -1.27
CA ASP A 22 -4.74 8.77 -0.31
C ASP A 22 -5.41 8.71 1.06
N SER A 23 -6.68 8.33 1.11
CA SER A 23 -7.46 8.29 2.34
C SER A 23 -7.12 7.03 3.15
N LEU A 24 -6.79 7.23 4.43
CA LEU A 24 -6.55 6.13 5.37
C LEU A 24 -7.78 5.22 5.53
N LYS A 25 -8.97 5.82 5.59
CA LYS A 25 -10.23 5.07 5.68
C LYS A 25 -10.47 4.21 4.45
N SER A 26 -10.22 4.76 3.27
CA SER A 26 -10.34 4.02 2.01
C SER A 26 -9.35 2.87 1.92
N LYS A 27 -8.10 3.09 2.33
CA LYS A 27 -7.08 2.04 2.41
C LYS A 27 -7.49 0.90 3.33
N GLU A 28 -7.93 1.25 4.53
CA GLU A 28 -8.35 0.25 5.51
C GLU A 28 -9.51 -0.59 5.00
N LEU A 29 -10.53 0.05 4.45
CA LEU A 29 -11.69 -0.65 3.87
C LEU A 29 -11.26 -1.58 2.72
N LEU A 30 -10.45 -1.06 1.80
CA LEU A 30 -9.99 -1.81 0.63
C LEU A 30 -9.18 -3.04 1.04
N ILE A 31 -8.29 -2.90 2.01
CA ILE A 31 -7.48 -4.00 2.54
C ILE A 31 -8.38 -5.06 3.18
N ARG A 32 -9.32 -4.65 4.03
CA ARG A 32 -10.25 -5.58 4.68
C ARG A 32 -11.12 -6.34 3.66
N GLU A 33 -11.63 -5.64 2.64
CA GLU A 33 -12.45 -6.26 1.61
C GLU A 33 -11.67 -7.26 0.75
N CYS A 34 -10.46 -6.92 0.34
CA CYS A 34 -9.60 -7.83 -0.41
C CYS A 34 -9.24 -9.07 0.39
N VAL A 35 -8.86 -8.91 1.65
CA VAL A 35 -8.54 -10.04 2.54
C VAL A 35 -9.76 -10.93 2.75
N LYS A 36 -10.92 -10.35 3.04
CA LYS A 36 -12.18 -11.07 3.21
C LYS A 36 -12.55 -11.88 1.97
N ARG A 37 -12.36 -11.30 0.78
CA ARG A 37 -12.69 -11.92 -0.51
C ARG A 37 -11.57 -12.79 -1.07
N LYS A 38 -10.45 -12.90 -0.37
CA LYS A 38 -9.25 -13.64 -0.80
C LYS A 38 -8.70 -13.13 -2.15
N ILE A 39 -8.77 -11.83 -2.37
CA ILE A 39 -8.18 -11.16 -3.52
C ILE A 39 -6.79 -10.65 -3.11
N LYS A 40 -5.79 -10.94 -3.93
CA LYS A 40 -4.43 -10.45 -3.70
C LYS A 40 -4.40 -8.92 -3.81
N ILE A 41 -3.74 -8.26 -2.87
CA ILE A 41 -3.62 -6.81 -2.84
C ILE A 41 -2.18 -6.41 -2.52
N ILE A 42 -1.72 -5.32 -3.13
CA ILE A 42 -0.54 -4.58 -2.70
C ILE A 42 -0.94 -3.13 -2.47
N SER A 43 -0.48 -2.54 -1.37
CA SER A 43 -0.87 -1.20 -0.95
C SER A 43 0.35 -0.27 -0.90
N SER A 44 0.17 0.97 -1.37
CA SER A 44 1.19 2.01 -1.26
C SER A 44 1.06 2.77 0.05
N MET A 45 2.19 2.99 0.72
CA MET A 45 2.26 3.78 1.95
C MET A 45 2.62 5.24 1.64
N GLY A 46 3.05 6.01 2.63
CA GLY A 46 3.32 7.43 2.44
C GLY A 46 4.58 7.71 1.62
N ALA A 47 4.43 8.53 0.58
CA ALA A 47 5.53 8.98 -0.26
C ALA A 47 5.96 10.43 0.04
N GLY A 48 5.23 11.15 0.88
CA GLY A 48 5.54 12.52 1.26
C GLY A 48 6.83 12.63 2.07
N PHE A 49 7.64 13.65 1.78
CA PHE A 49 8.94 13.89 2.42
C PHE A 49 9.96 12.76 2.25
N LYS A 50 9.81 11.94 1.22
CA LYS A 50 10.75 10.89 0.86
C LYS A 50 11.53 11.32 -0.37
N PHE A 51 12.84 11.17 -0.35
CA PHE A 51 13.73 11.69 -1.39
C PHE A 51 14.69 10.64 -1.93
N ASP A 52 14.99 9.61 -1.14
CA ASP A 52 15.97 8.58 -1.50
C ASP A 52 15.28 7.31 -2.00
N PRO A 53 15.31 7.06 -3.33
CA PRO A 53 14.67 5.88 -3.88
C PRO A 53 15.32 4.56 -3.46
N SER A 54 16.57 4.57 -3.00
CA SER A 54 17.25 3.34 -2.55
C SER A 54 16.65 2.77 -1.26
N LEU A 55 15.88 3.56 -0.51
CA LEU A 55 15.23 3.15 0.73
C LEU A 55 13.79 2.66 0.52
N ILE A 56 13.33 2.62 -0.72
CA ILE A 56 11.99 2.11 -1.07
C ILE A 56 12.03 0.59 -1.13
N LYS A 57 11.10 -0.05 -0.42
CA LYS A 57 11.03 -1.51 -0.30
C LYS A 57 9.59 -2.01 -0.41
N ILE A 58 9.46 -3.29 -0.74
CA ILE A 58 8.21 -4.03 -0.61
C ILE A 58 8.40 -5.05 0.51
N THR A 59 7.51 -5.02 1.49
CA THR A 59 7.48 -5.97 2.60
C THR A 59 6.05 -6.16 3.09
N LYS A 60 5.85 -7.02 4.08
CA LYS A 60 4.55 -7.16 4.73
C LYS A 60 4.25 -5.94 5.60
N LEU A 61 2.99 -5.54 5.67
CA LEU A 61 2.57 -4.38 6.46
C LEU A 61 3.11 -4.44 7.90
N LYS A 62 3.08 -5.60 8.53
CA LYS A 62 3.57 -5.80 9.91
C LYS A 62 5.06 -5.51 10.11
N LYS A 63 5.85 -5.56 9.03
CA LYS A 63 7.31 -5.36 9.09
C LYS A 63 7.75 -3.96 8.70
N THR A 64 6.81 -3.05 8.48
CA THR A 64 7.15 -1.66 8.10
C THR A 64 7.63 -0.84 9.30
N ASN A 65 8.47 0.17 9.01
CA ASN A 65 8.95 1.14 9.99
C ASN A 65 9.07 2.53 9.36
N TYR A 66 9.18 3.56 10.19
CA TYR A 66 9.36 4.96 9.76
C TYR A 66 8.29 5.51 8.83
N ASP A 67 7.11 4.91 8.76
CA ASP A 67 6.00 5.37 7.94
C ASP A 67 4.75 5.55 8.80
N LYS A 68 4.21 6.77 8.80
CA LYS A 68 3.04 7.11 9.63
C LYS A 68 1.76 6.42 9.17
N ILE A 69 1.58 6.29 7.86
CA ILE A 69 0.40 5.63 7.28
C ILE A 69 0.42 4.15 7.64
N ALA A 70 1.55 3.49 7.42
CA ALA A 70 1.72 2.09 7.78
C ALA A 70 1.49 1.85 9.28
N ARG A 71 1.99 2.74 10.13
CA ARG A 71 1.79 2.64 11.58
C ARG A 71 0.30 2.73 11.95
N LYS A 72 -0.43 3.67 11.37
CA LYS A 72 -1.87 3.81 11.61
C LYS A 72 -2.64 2.60 11.10
N LEU A 73 -2.29 2.08 9.93
CA LEU A 73 -2.90 0.87 9.38
C LEU A 73 -2.62 -0.35 10.26
N ARG A 74 -1.40 -0.54 10.74
CA ARG A 74 -1.08 -1.63 11.67
C ARG A 74 -1.94 -1.56 12.93
N TYR A 75 -2.12 -0.37 13.47
CA TYR A 75 -2.96 -0.17 14.65
C TYR A 75 -4.44 -0.47 14.35
N ASN A 76 -4.97 0.10 13.27
CA ASN A 76 -6.39 -0.04 12.92
C ASN A 76 -6.75 -1.48 12.49
N LEU A 77 -5.79 -2.22 11.91
CA LEU A 77 -5.99 -3.56 11.40
C LEU A 77 -5.51 -4.67 12.36
N LYS A 78 -5.13 -4.31 13.59
CA LYS A 78 -4.58 -5.27 14.56
C LYS A 78 -5.53 -6.41 14.93
N ASP A 79 -6.82 -6.24 14.71
CA ASP A 79 -7.86 -7.25 14.93
C ASP A 79 -7.87 -8.35 13.87
N ASN A 80 -7.20 -8.13 12.72
CA ASN A 80 -7.16 -9.09 11.63
C ASN A 80 -5.72 -9.32 11.19
N LYS A 81 -5.16 -10.46 11.59
CA LYS A 81 -3.76 -10.82 11.30
C LYS A 81 -3.48 -10.95 9.81
N ASP A 82 -4.44 -11.39 9.03
CA ASP A 82 -4.28 -11.55 7.59
C ASP A 82 -4.11 -10.19 6.90
N CYS A 83 -4.77 -9.15 7.40
CA CYS A 83 -4.57 -7.79 6.91
C CYS A 83 -3.15 -7.27 7.16
N LEU A 84 -2.49 -7.73 8.21
CA LEU A 84 -1.10 -7.35 8.53
C LEU A 84 -0.07 -8.08 7.67
N GLU A 85 -0.46 -9.14 6.99
CA GLU A 85 0.40 -9.95 6.12
C GLU A 85 0.46 -9.43 4.67
N ILE A 86 -0.35 -8.45 4.30
CA ILE A 86 -0.39 -7.96 2.91
C ILE A 86 0.93 -7.30 2.51
N PRO A 87 1.34 -7.42 1.25
CA PRO A 87 2.49 -6.67 0.75
C PRO A 87 2.17 -5.19 0.64
N VAL A 88 3.15 -4.36 1.02
CA VAL A 88 3.07 -2.91 0.88
C VAL A 88 4.38 -2.37 0.32
N VAL A 89 4.29 -1.29 -0.47
CA VAL A 89 5.46 -0.51 -0.87
C VAL A 89 5.59 0.69 0.06
N TYR A 90 6.78 0.89 0.61
CA TYR A 90 7.04 1.96 1.56
C TYR A 90 8.51 2.38 1.51
N SER A 91 8.84 3.51 2.12
CA SER A 91 10.22 3.96 2.28
C SER A 91 10.65 3.91 3.74
N GLU A 92 11.83 3.36 3.98
CA GLU A 92 12.46 3.36 5.31
C GLU A 92 13.11 4.70 5.65
N GLU A 93 13.02 5.68 4.77
CA GLU A 93 13.60 7.00 4.99
C GLU A 93 12.96 7.68 6.20
N LYS A 94 13.80 8.14 7.12
CA LYS A 94 13.34 8.92 8.26
C LYS A 94 12.98 10.32 7.79
N LYS A 95 11.81 10.82 8.19
CA LYS A 95 11.42 12.19 7.88
C LYS A 95 12.35 13.17 8.55
N LYS A 96 13.03 13.98 7.76
CA LYS A 96 13.73 15.16 8.26
C LYS A 96 12.71 16.28 8.46
N LYS A 97 12.67 16.85 9.65
CA LYS A 97 11.87 18.06 9.92
C LYS A 97 12.53 19.26 9.21
N THR A 98 12.36 19.39 7.93
CA THR A 98 12.85 20.55 7.19
C THR A 98 11.72 21.14 6.37
N GLY A 99 11.30 22.35 6.75
CA GLY A 99 10.35 23.14 5.98
C GLY A 99 8.89 22.91 6.33
N THR A 100 8.10 23.89 5.96
CA THR A 100 6.67 23.99 6.26
C THR A 100 5.77 23.45 5.14
N THR A 101 6.34 23.09 4.00
CA THR A 101 5.58 22.61 2.83
C THR A 101 5.66 21.10 2.73
N ILE A 102 4.47 20.48 2.65
CA ILE A 102 4.36 19.09 2.25
C ILE A 102 4.70 19.02 0.77
N GLY A 103 5.93 18.57 0.45
CA GLY A 103 6.34 18.33 -0.92
C GLY A 103 6.45 16.83 -1.17
N SER A 104 5.94 16.39 -2.31
CA SER A 104 6.32 15.09 -2.87
C SER A 104 7.14 15.36 -4.12
N ASN A 105 8.24 14.63 -4.28
CA ASN A 105 8.97 14.63 -5.55
C ASN A 105 8.22 13.77 -6.55
N ALA A 106 8.18 14.18 -7.80
CA ALA A 106 7.49 13.46 -8.87
C ALA A 106 8.03 12.02 -9.04
N TYR A 107 9.29 11.77 -8.72
CA TYR A 107 9.89 10.44 -8.91
C TYR A 107 9.53 9.44 -7.81
N ILE A 108 9.35 9.83 -6.55
CA ILE A 108 9.07 8.87 -5.47
C ILE A 108 7.70 8.18 -5.64
N PRO A 109 6.57 8.89 -5.85
CA PRO A 109 5.30 8.22 -6.15
C PRO A 109 5.37 7.35 -7.41
N SER A 110 6.10 7.79 -8.43
CA SER A 110 6.28 7.04 -9.68
C SER A 110 7.01 5.72 -9.44
N ILE A 111 8.07 5.74 -8.62
CA ILE A 111 8.81 4.53 -8.24
C ILE A 111 7.92 3.58 -7.44
N PHE A 112 7.12 4.10 -6.52
CA PHE A 112 6.15 3.27 -5.78
C PHE A 112 5.23 2.52 -6.74
N GLY A 113 4.65 3.23 -7.71
CA GLY A 113 3.76 2.63 -8.70
C GLY A 113 4.44 1.59 -9.58
N LEU A 114 5.66 1.88 -10.05
CA LEU A 114 6.45 0.94 -10.86
C LEU A 114 6.84 -0.30 -10.06
N MET A 115 7.21 -0.16 -8.80
CA MET A 115 7.54 -1.30 -7.95
C MET A 115 6.32 -2.19 -7.68
N MET A 116 5.15 -1.61 -7.46
CA MET A 116 3.91 -2.37 -7.31
C MET A 116 3.58 -3.14 -8.58
N ALA A 117 3.68 -2.51 -9.74
CA ALA A 117 3.43 -3.15 -11.02
C ALA A 117 4.40 -4.32 -11.25
N SER A 118 5.68 -4.11 -11.00
CA SER A 118 6.70 -5.15 -11.10
C SER A 118 6.42 -6.33 -10.19
N PHE A 119 6.04 -6.06 -8.95
CA PHE A 119 5.69 -7.10 -7.97
C PHE A 119 4.56 -7.99 -8.47
N ILE A 120 3.49 -7.38 -8.99
CA ILE A 120 2.32 -8.11 -9.49
C ILE A 120 2.67 -8.92 -10.73
N ILE A 121 3.35 -8.31 -11.69
CA ILE A 121 3.73 -9.00 -12.94
C ILE A 121 4.62 -10.20 -12.62
N ASN A 122 5.57 -10.05 -11.72
CA ASN A 122 6.46 -11.15 -11.34
C ASN A 122 5.72 -12.26 -10.59
N ASP A 123 4.75 -11.91 -9.76
CA ASP A 123 3.91 -12.89 -9.05
C ASP A 123 3.05 -13.71 -10.04
N ILE A 124 2.41 -13.05 -10.99
CA ILE A 124 1.62 -13.70 -12.05
C ILE A 124 2.51 -14.63 -12.88
N ARG A 125 3.70 -14.17 -13.28
CA ARG A 125 4.64 -15.00 -14.05
C ARG A 125 5.09 -16.25 -13.31
N LYS A 126 5.21 -16.20 -12.00
CA LYS A 126 5.54 -17.39 -11.19
C LYS A 126 4.44 -18.43 -11.21
N GLU A 127 3.17 -17.99 -11.24
CA GLU A 127 2.01 -18.88 -11.30
C GLU A 127 1.89 -19.59 -12.65
N GLU A 128 2.42 -19.00 -13.73
CA GLU A 128 2.40 -19.58 -15.09
C GLU A 128 3.45 -20.67 -15.33
N LYS A 129 4.34 -20.86 -14.37
CA LYS A 129 5.35 -21.92 -14.43
C LYS A 129 4.85 -23.16 -13.67
#